data_17a06ac7a537eb0da38a5e627b95f40b
#
_entry.id   17a06ac7a537eb0da38a5e627b95f40b
#
_cell.length_a   1.000
_cell.length_b   1.000
_cell.length_c   1.000
_cell.angle_alpha   90.00
_cell.angle_beta   90.00
_cell.angle_gamma   90.00
#
_symmetry.space_group_name_H-M   'P 1'
#
loop_
_entity.id
_entity.type
_entity.pdbx_description
1 polymer ?
#
loop_
_entity_poly.entity_id
_entity_poly.type
_entity_poly.pdbx_seq_one_letter_code
_entity_poly.pdbx_strand_id
1 'polypeptide(L)'
;MVKIEGLKLAPGQEEALLREKAARLLRVPEGDVLSLQVLRRSVDAREELRLVYTAAVELRQEKAVLRRVRDKRVTPYAPETYRLPEVLRAPETPPVVIGAGPGGLFAALVLARCGLRPIILERGRDAVTRQRDVEAFWRGGPLNTESNVQFGEGGAGAFSDGKLNTGTRDRRHRWILEQLVENGAPESILTDAKPHVGTDMLHVTLVNLRRQLLSLGAQVRFGHRVTGLRVRDGALEGLEVTGPEGPYVLPARHAVLALGHSARDTFEMLHAAGVQMEQKPFAVGVRIEHRQSDMDAAQYRQFAGHPCLPAASYKLSCHLENGRSAFSFCVCPGGQVVAAASEQGRVVTNGMSAYARDRENINGGLLVNVTPEDFGSGHPLAGVAFQRQLEEAAFRLGGGGYAAPCQRVEDFLAGRPSVGPGRVIPSYRPGVRWTDLRQCLPEFVRETLALALPVLDRKIQGYAQGDAVLTAVETRSSSPVRILRDESGQCSVRGLYPCGEGAGYAGGILSAAADGMRCAEKIWEVYSG
;
A
#
# COMPACT_ATOMS: atom_id res chain seq x y z
N MET A 1 8.58 -30.72 -8.05
CA MET A 1 8.28 -29.98 -9.31
C MET A 1 9.52 -29.28 -9.83
N VAL A 2 9.50 -28.89 -11.10
CA VAL A 2 10.56 -28.11 -11.76
C VAL A 2 10.04 -26.73 -12.10
N LYS A 3 10.75 -25.67 -11.71
CA LYS A 3 10.44 -24.30 -12.11
C LYS A 3 11.16 -23.98 -13.43
N ILE A 4 10.42 -23.41 -14.37
CA ILE A 4 10.94 -22.92 -15.64
C ILE A 4 10.67 -21.41 -15.73
N GLU A 5 11.71 -20.64 -15.95
CA GLU A 5 11.62 -19.20 -16.15
C GLU A 5 11.77 -18.83 -17.63
N GLY A 6 11.08 -17.76 -18.05
CA GLY A 6 11.25 -17.16 -19.37
C GLY A 6 10.64 -17.95 -20.53
N LEU A 7 9.57 -18.72 -20.30
CA LEU A 7 8.75 -19.24 -21.39
C LEU A 7 8.05 -18.08 -22.09
N LYS A 8 8.16 -17.96 -23.42
CA LYS A 8 7.63 -16.82 -24.17
C LYS A 8 6.51 -17.25 -25.10
N LEU A 9 5.41 -16.48 -25.09
CA LEU A 9 4.33 -16.56 -26.07
C LEU A 9 4.21 -15.24 -26.84
N ALA A 10 3.83 -15.30 -28.11
CA ALA A 10 3.39 -14.11 -28.81
C ALA A 10 1.97 -13.71 -28.33
N PRO A 11 1.57 -12.44 -28.45
CA PRO A 11 0.18 -12.03 -28.19
C PRO A 11 -0.80 -12.86 -29.01
N GLY A 12 -1.91 -13.27 -28.37
CA GLY A 12 -2.95 -14.08 -29.00
C GLY A 12 -2.64 -15.58 -29.05
N GLN A 13 -1.44 -16.04 -28.66
CA GLN A 13 -1.17 -17.48 -28.52
C GLN A 13 -1.82 -18.00 -27.22
N GLU A 14 -2.40 -19.20 -27.31
CA GLU A 14 -3.02 -19.87 -26.17
C GLU A 14 -1.97 -20.32 -25.12
N GLU A 15 -2.30 -20.20 -23.85
CA GLU A 15 -1.42 -20.66 -22.74
C GLU A 15 -1.18 -22.19 -22.78
N ALA A 16 -2.05 -22.96 -23.43
CA ALA A 16 -1.84 -24.39 -23.67
C ALA A 16 -0.49 -24.70 -24.34
N LEU A 17 -0.01 -23.81 -25.19
CA LEU A 17 1.32 -23.92 -25.84
C LEU A 17 2.50 -23.86 -24.85
N LEU A 18 2.30 -23.38 -23.62
CA LEU A 18 3.34 -23.41 -22.59
C LEU A 18 3.77 -24.82 -22.25
N ARG A 19 2.85 -25.80 -22.32
CA ARG A 19 3.13 -27.22 -22.05
C ARG A 19 4.09 -27.77 -23.10
N GLU A 20 3.81 -27.56 -24.39
CA GLU A 20 4.70 -27.95 -25.49
C GLU A 20 6.09 -27.30 -25.36
N LYS A 21 6.13 -25.98 -25.11
CA LYS A 21 7.40 -25.24 -24.94
C LYS A 21 8.20 -25.72 -23.73
N ALA A 22 7.54 -26.05 -22.64
CA ALA A 22 8.17 -26.63 -21.45
C ALA A 22 8.73 -28.03 -21.75
N ALA A 23 7.97 -28.90 -22.39
CA ALA A 23 8.41 -30.23 -22.81
C ALA A 23 9.65 -30.17 -23.70
N ARG A 24 9.64 -29.28 -24.70
CA ARG A 24 10.76 -29.04 -25.61
C ARG A 24 12.03 -28.57 -24.86
N LEU A 25 11.88 -27.59 -23.93
CA LEU A 25 12.99 -27.09 -23.12
C LEU A 25 13.58 -28.18 -22.21
N LEU A 26 12.72 -28.98 -21.61
CA LEU A 26 13.09 -30.07 -20.71
C LEU A 26 13.57 -31.32 -21.47
N ARG A 27 13.43 -31.36 -22.80
CA ARG A 27 13.78 -32.49 -23.67
C ARG A 27 13.06 -33.78 -23.27
N VAL A 28 11.74 -33.65 -23.03
CA VAL A 28 10.85 -34.76 -22.71
C VAL A 28 9.66 -34.80 -23.67
N PRO A 29 9.04 -35.98 -23.86
CA PRO A 29 7.75 -36.05 -24.51
C PRO A 29 6.71 -35.21 -23.76
N GLU A 30 5.77 -34.60 -24.47
CA GLU A 30 4.72 -33.77 -23.85
C GLU A 30 3.87 -34.56 -22.83
N GLY A 31 3.65 -35.85 -23.09
CA GLY A 31 2.95 -36.76 -22.16
C GLY A 31 3.67 -37.02 -20.85
N ASP A 32 4.95 -36.67 -20.71
CA ASP A 32 5.70 -36.76 -19.44
C ASP A 32 5.54 -35.50 -18.57
N VAL A 33 4.96 -34.43 -19.12
CA VAL A 33 4.52 -33.25 -18.39
C VAL A 33 3.16 -33.54 -17.78
N LEU A 34 3.10 -33.89 -16.50
CA LEU A 34 1.87 -34.27 -15.80
C LEU A 34 0.97 -33.07 -15.55
N SER A 35 1.56 -31.99 -15.05
CA SER A 35 0.88 -30.71 -14.82
C SER A 35 1.79 -29.51 -15.11
N LEU A 36 1.19 -28.37 -15.46
CA LEU A 36 1.88 -27.09 -15.59
C LEU A 36 1.03 -26.02 -14.90
N GLN A 37 1.65 -25.34 -13.93
CA GLN A 37 1.05 -24.22 -13.22
C GLN A 37 1.82 -22.94 -13.53
N VAL A 38 1.14 -21.90 -14.00
CA VAL A 38 1.73 -20.58 -14.15
C VAL A 38 1.95 -19.97 -12.76
N LEU A 39 3.21 -19.63 -12.46
CA LEU A 39 3.61 -18.96 -11.23
C LEU A 39 3.70 -17.44 -11.39
N ARG A 40 4.07 -17.00 -12.61
CA ARG A 40 4.23 -15.57 -12.91
C ARG A 40 4.03 -15.31 -14.39
N ARG A 41 3.32 -14.23 -14.69
CA ARG A 41 3.12 -13.69 -16.03
C ARG A 41 3.61 -12.23 -16.07
N SER A 42 4.36 -11.86 -17.08
CA SER A 42 4.83 -10.50 -17.33
C SER A 42 4.82 -10.18 -18.81
N VAL A 43 4.89 -8.91 -19.16
CA VAL A 43 4.98 -8.45 -20.55
C VAL A 43 6.39 -7.92 -20.81
N ASP A 44 6.98 -8.30 -21.94
CA ASP A 44 8.21 -7.74 -22.51
C ASP A 44 7.85 -7.04 -23.83
N ALA A 45 8.00 -5.71 -23.87
CA ALA A 45 7.71 -4.87 -25.03
C ALA A 45 8.94 -4.04 -25.47
N ARG A 46 10.16 -4.50 -25.16
CA ARG A 46 11.38 -3.75 -25.46
C ARG A 46 11.76 -3.79 -26.95
N GLU A 47 11.76 -4.96 -27.53
CA GLU A 47 12.08 -5.19 -28.95
C GLU A 47 10.90 -5.78 -29.69
N GLU A 48 10.36 -6.86 -29.16
CA GLU A 48 9.16 -7.54 -29.64
C GLU A 48 8.17 -7.70 -28.48
N LEU A 49 6.88 -7.59 -28.80
CA LEU A 49 5.85 -7.83 -27.80
C LEU A 49 5.76 -9.33 -27.48
N ARG A 50 6.09 -9.71 -26.26
CA ARG A 50 6.06 -11.10 -25.77
C ARG A 50 5.42 -11.16 -24.39
N LEU A 51 4.62 -12.17 -24.17
CA LEU A 51 4.17 -12.59 -22.85
C LEU A 51 5.21 -13.56 -22.30
N VAL A 52 5.75 -13.27 -21.11
CA VAL A 52 6.83 -14.04 -20.49
C VAL A 52 6.31 -14.71 -19.23
N TYR A 53 6.44 -16.03 -19.16
CA TYR A 53 5.91 -16.85 -18.09
C TYR A 53 7.02 -17.51 -17.28
N THR A 54 6.76 -17.66 -15.98
CA THR A 54 7.43 -18.60 -15.10
C THR A 54 6.42 -19.67 -14.72
N ALA A 55 6.74 -20.93 -14.89
CA ALA A 55 5.85 -22.04 -14.61
C ALA A 55 6.50 -23.07 -13.69
N ALA A 56 5.68 -23.70 -12.84
CA ALA A 56 6.01 -24.94 -12.14
C ALA A 56 5.47 -26.10 -12.95
N VAL A 57 6.31 -27.09 -13.18
CA VAL A 57 5.99 -28.25 -14.01
C VAL A 57 6.20 -29.52 -13.17
N GLU A 58 5.20 -30.35 -13.14
CA GLU A 58 5.29 -31.69 -12.58
C GLU A 58 5.65 -32.68 -13.69
N LEU A 59 6.62 -33.53 -13.45
CA LEU A 59 7.18 -34.46 -14.43
C LEU A 59 7.13 -35.89 -13.92
N ARG A 60 6.94 -36.83 -14.84
CA ARG A 60 6.99 -38.26 -14.54
C ARG A 60 8.36 -38.70 -13.99
N GLN A 61 9.46 -38.11 -14.49
CA GLN A 61 10.84 -38.44 -14.10
C GLN A 61 11.65 -37.19 -13.72
N GLU A 62 11.20 -36.45 -12.74
CA GLU A 62 11.74 -35.16 -12.35
C GLU A 62 13.26 -35.18 -12.07
N LYS A 63 13.71 -36.14 -11.23
CA LYS A 63 15.14 -36.24 -10.85
C LYS A 63 16.06 -36.48 -12.05
N ALA A 64 15.61 -37.31 -13.01
CA ALA A 64 16.38 -37.59 -14.22
C ALA A 64 16.48 -36.36 -15.12
N VAL A 65 15.38 -35.61 -15.26
CA VAL A 65 15.34 -34.37 -16.04
C VAL A 65 16.27 -33.33 -15.43
N LEU A 66 16.21 -33.09 -14.12
CA LEU A 66 17.07 -32.11 -13.43
C LEU A 66 18.58 -32.44 -13.53
N ARG A 67 18.94 -33.71 -13.61
CA ARG A 67 20.34 -34.13 -13.83
C ARG A 67 20.82 -33.91 -15.25
N ARG A 68 19.93 -34.02 -16.24
CA ARG A 68 20.24 -33.95 -17.68
C ARG A 68 20.19 -32.53 -18.22
N VAL A 69 19.20 -31.73 -17.79
CA VAL A 69 18.98 -30.37 -18.32
C VAL A 69 19.92 -29.39 -17.63
N ARG A 70 20.84 -28.79 -18.40
CA ARG A 70 21.83 -27.80 -17.93
C ARG A 70 21.43 -26.36 -18.27
N ASP A 71 20.13 -26.06 -18.25
CA ASP A 71 19.62 -24.71 -18.54
C ASP A 71 19.38 -23.96 -17.22
N LYS A 72 19.97 -22.74 -17.11
CA LYS A 72 19.84 -21.89 -15.92
C LYS A 72 18.40 -21.49 -15.60
N ARG A 73 17.51 -21.54 -16.58
CA ARG A 73 16.08 -21.27 -16.41
C ARG A 73 15.31 -22.39 -15.72
N VAL A 74 15.92 -23.57 -15.59
CA VAL A 74 15.34 -24.79 -15.05
C VAL A 74 15.92 -25.06 -13.68
N THR A 75 15.09 -24.98 -12.65
CA THR A 75 15.51 -25.16 -11.26
C THR A 75 14.53 -26.06 -10.50
N PRO A 76 14.98 -26.79 -9.46
CA PRO A 76 14.06 -27.48 -8.56
C PRO A 76 13.06 -26.48 -7.96
N TYR A 77 11.82 -26.93 -7.76
CA TYR A 77 10.75 -26.12 -7.16
C TYR A 77 9.95 -26.91 -6.16
N ALA A 78 9.80 -26.34 -4.98
CA ALA A 78 8.82 -26.75 -3.99
C ALA A 78 7.97 -25.53 -3.64
N PRO A 79 6.64 -25.60 -3.71
CA PRO A 79 5.80 -24.49 -3.30
C PRO A 79 6.02 -24.18 -1.83
N GLU A 80 6.24 -22.91 -1.51
CA GLU A 80 6.23 -22.46 -0.12
C GLU A 80 4.78 -22.44 0.37
N THR A 81 4.47 -23.29 1.33
CA THR A 81 3.15 -23.33 1.95
C THR A 81 3.20 -22.67 3.33
N TYR A 82 2.33 -21.71 3.53
CA TYR A 82 2.05 -21.19 4.86
C TYR A 82 1.08 -22.13 5.56
N ARG A 83 1.46 -22.60 6.74
CA ARG A 83 0.58 -23.39 7.59
C ARG A 83 0.12 -22.53 8.74
N LEU A 84 -1.20 -22.45 8.90
CA LEU A 84 -1.79 -21.82 10.07
C LEU A 84 -1.36 -22.55 11.33
N PRO A 85 -1.16 -21.86 12.45
CA PRO A 85 -1.03 -22.47 13.74
C PRO A 85 -2.23 -23.34 14.10
N GLU A 86 -2.07 -24.26 15.06
CA GLU A 86 -3.14 -25.14 15.48
C GLU A 86 -4.29 -24.37 16.14
N VAL A 87 -5.51 -24.94 16.07
CA VAL A 87 -6.69 -24.35 16.70
C VAL A 87 -6.63 -24.56 18.21
N LEU A 88 -6.79 -23.45 18.96
CA LEU A 88 -6.79 -23.45 20.41
C LEU A 88 -8.22 -23.23 20.96
N ARG A 89 -8.39 -23.53 22.22
CA ARG A 89 -9.61 -23.15 22.93
C ARG A 89 -9.64 -21.62 23.08
N ALA A 90 -10.80 -21.01 22.80
CA ALA A 90 -10.99 -19.56 22.96
C ALA A 90 -10.69 -19.12 24.40
N PRO A 91 -9.85 -18.10 24.60
CA PRO A 91 -9.52 -17.56 25.91
C PRO A 91 -10.71 -16.77 26.51
N GLU A 92 -10.72 -16.62 27.84
CA GLU A 92 -11.70 -15.79 28.53
C GLU A 92 -11.60 -14.31 28.12
N THR A 93 -10.36 -13.83 27.91
CA THR A 93 -10.09 -12.49 27.40
C THR A 93 -9.61 -12.59 25.96
N PRO A 94 -10.47 -12.34 24.97
CA PRO A 94 -10.09 -12.42 23.56
C PRO A 94 -8.98 -11.40 23.24
N PRO A 95 -8.04 -11.73 22.32
CA PRO A 95 -7.10 -10.75 21.83
C PRO A 95 -7.82 -9.64 21.08
N VAL A 96 -7.31 -8.41 21.21
CA VAL A 96 -7.88 -7.23 20.55
C VAL A 96 -7.00 -6.83 19.37
N VAL A 97 -7.61 -6.38 18.29
CA VAL A 97 -6.91 -5.81 17.13
C VAL A 97 -7.37 -4.37 16.96
N ILE A 98 -6.45 -3.43 17.02
CA ILE A 98 -6.72 -1.99 16.95
C ILE A 98 -6.41 -1.51 15.53
N GLY A 99 -7.44 -1.25 14.75
CA GLY A 99 -7.39 -0.87 13.34
C GLY A 99 -7.75 -2.02 12.38
N ALA A 100 -8.61 -1.73 11.42
CA ALA A 100 -9.08 -2.65 10.38
C ALA A 100 -8.38 -2.41 9.01
N GLY A 101 -7.14 -1.94 9.01
CA GLY A 101 -6.27 -1.93 7.85
C GLY A 101 -5.73 -3.33 7.51
N PRO A 102 -4.89 -3.49 6.45
CA PRO A 102 -4.38 -4.79 6.04
C PRO A 102 -3.68 -5.56 7.16
N GLY A 103 -2.86 -4.88 7.97
CA GLY A 103 -2.19 -5.51 9.12
C GLY A 103 -3.18 -6.06 10.14
N GLY A 104 -4.19 -5.27 10.52
CA GLY A 104 -5.20 -5.68 11.49
C GLY A 104 -6.12 -6.77 10.98
N LEU A 105 -6.61 -6.68 9.74
CA LEU A 105 -7.50 -7.67 9.15
C LEU A 105 -6.83 -9.05 9.03
N PHE A 106 -5.57 -9.10 8.58
CA PHE A 106 -4.85 -10.37 8.46
C PHE A 106 -4.36 -10.91 9.81
N ALA A 107 -4.04 -10.05 10.78
CA ALA A 107 -3.83 -10.47 12.17
C ALA A 107 -5.10 -11.12 12.73
N ALA A 108 -6.24 -10.45 12.60
CA ALA A 108 -7.52 -10.96 13.06
C ALA A 108 -7.92 -12.28 12.36
N LEU A 109 -7.64 -12.41 11.05
CA LEU A 109 -7.96 -13.63 10.31
C LEU A 109 -7.16 -14.84 10.83
N VAL A 110 -5.86 -14.66 11.11
CA VAL A 110 -5.03 -15.72 11.71
C VAL A 110 -5.56 -16.08 13.09
N LEU A 111 -5.78 -15.10 13.98
CA LEU A 111 -6.32 -15.34 15.33
C LEU A 111 -7.68 -16.03 15.30
N ALA A 112 -8.58 -15.61 14.40
CA ALA A 112 -9.92 -16.21 14.27
C ALA A 112 -9.83 -17.66 13.78
N ARG A 113 -9.00 -17.95 12.77
CA ARG A 113 -8.76 -19.33 12.28
C ARG A 113 -8.11 -20.24 13.32
N CYS A 114 -7.34 -19.66 14.26
CA CYS A 114 -6.79 -20.37 15.41
C CYS A 114 -7.77 -20.49 16.61
N GLY A 115 -9.04 -20.10 16.45
CA GLY A 115 -10.08 -20.24 17.48
C GLY A 115 -10.09 -19.16 18.55
N LEU A 116 -9.25 -18.12 18.47
CA LEU A 116 -9.08 -17.12 19.53
C LEU A 116 -10.15 -16.01 19.54
N ARG A 117 -11.04 -15.95 18.54
CA ARG A 117 -12.21 -15.04 18.45
C ARG A 117 -11.88 -13.57 18.73
N PRO A 118 -10.97 -12.94 17.95
CA PRO A 118 -10.50 -11.58 18.24
C PRO A 118 -11.61 -10.53 18.16
N ILE A 119 -11.41 -9.42 18.91
CA ILE A 119 -12.23 -8.21 18.80
C ILE A 119 -11.46 -7.18 18.01
N ILE A 120 -12.00 -6.74 16.87
CA ILE A 120 -11.42 -5.71 16.02
C ILE A 120 -12.09 -4.38 16.35
N LEU A 121 -11.30 -3.37 16.74
CA LEU A 121 -11.74 -1.99 16.96
C LEU A 121 -11.28 -1.13 15.79
N GLU A 122 -12.20 -0.57 15.04
CA GLU A 122 -11.93 0.38 13.96
C GLU A 122 -12.58 1.72 14.29
N ARG A 123 -11.78 2.80 14.26
CA ARG A 123 -12.26 4.16 14.55
C ARG A 123 -13.24 4.68 13.51
N GLY A 124 -13.01 4.31 12.24
CA GLY A 124 -13.85 4.70 11.12
C GLY A 124 -15.02 3.77 10.89
N ARG A 125 -15.65 3.93 9.74
CA ARG A 125 -16.85 3.20 9.36
C ARG A 125 -16.53 1.98 8.49
N ASP A 126 -17.53 1.12 8.29
CA ASP A 126 -17.46 0.02 7.33
C ASP A 126 -17.24 0.54 5.90
N ALA A 127 -16.74 -0.34 5.01
CA ALA A 127 -16.33 0.02 3.66
C ALA A 127 -17.43 0.76 2.86
N VAL A 128 -18.68 0.34 2.97
CA VAL A 128 -19.80 0.92 2.21
C VAL A 128 -20.14 2.32 2.71
N THR A 129 -20.26 2.50 4.02
CA THR A 129 -20.57 3.80 4.65
C THR A 129 -19.41 4.77 4.46
N ARG A 130 -18.16 4.29 4.64
CA ARG A 130 -16.95 5.05 4.43
C ARG A 130 -16.83 5.59 3.00
N GLN A 131 -17.18 4.78 1.98
CA GLN A 131 -17.18 5.23 0.60
C GLN A 131 -18.10 6.45 0.41
N ARG A 132 -19.28 6.43 1.00
CA ARG A 132 -20.21 7.56 0.94
C ARG A 132 -19.64 8.80 1.61
N ASP A 133 -19.00 8.66 2.78
CA ASP A 133 -18.35 9.77 3.48
C ASP A 133 -17.25 10.41 2.62
N VAL A 134 -16.39 9.59 2.02
CA VAL A 134 -15.30 10.04 1.14
C VAL A 134 -15.82 10.71 -0.12
N GLU A 135 -16.81 10.13 -0.78
CA GLU A 135 -17.42 10.73 -1.98
C GLU A 135 -18.12 12.06 -1.66
N ALA A 136 -18.79 12.16 -0.52
CA ALA A 136 -19.40 13.42 -0.07
C ALA A 136 -18.34 14.50 0.14
N PHE A 137 -17.23 14.18 0.80
CA PHE A 137 -16.09 15.06 0.97
C PHE A 137 -15.50 15.51 -0.38
N TRP A 138 -15.28 14.59 -1.32
CA TRP A 138 -14.75 14.91 -2.66
C TRP A 138 -15.70 15.77 -3.52
N ARG A 139 -16.99 15.82 -3.20
CA ARG A 139 -17.97 16.72 -3.81
C ARG A 139 -18.05 18.09 -3.14
N GLY A 140 -17.15 18.39 -2.19
CA GLY A 140 -17.12 19.64 -1.46
C GLY A 140 -17.88 19.63 -0.14
N GLY A 141 -18.33 18.47 0.34
CA GLY A 141 -18.91 18.31 1.68
C GLY A 141 -17.87 18.38 2.80
N PRO A 142 -18.29 18.34 4.06
CA PRO A 142 -17.40 18.42 5.21
C PRO A 142 -16.49 17.18 5.31
N LEU A 143 -15.27 17.37 5.80
CA LEU A 143 -14.38 16.27 6.15
C LEU A 143 -14.88 15.57 7.42
N ASN A 144 -15.10 14.25 7.34
CA ASN A 144 -15.28 13.40 8.51
C ASN A 144 -13.89 12.94 9.00
N THR A 145 -13.43 13.43 10.16
CA THR A 145 -12.10 13.12 10.70
C THR A 145 -11.96 11.68 11.18
N GLU A 146 -13.06 10.96 11.42
CA GLU A 146 -13.04 9.56 11.84
C GLU A 146 -13.32 8.58 10.66
N SER A 147 -13.89 9.04 9.53
CA SER A 147 -14.21 8.21 8.37
C SER A 147 -13.83 8.92 7.08
N ASN A 148 -12.69 8.56 6.51
CA ASN A 148 -12.07 9.26 5.38
C ASN A 148 -11.12 8.32 4.61
N VAL A 149 -10.27 8.84 3.73
CA VAL A 149 -9.29 8.03 2.95
C VAL A 149 -8.26 7.31 3.85
N GLN A 150 -8.03 7.77 5.08
CA GLN A 150 -7.05 7.19 5.99
C GLN A 150 -7.68 6.19 6.98
N PHE A 151 -8.89 6.49 7.47
CA PHE A 151 -9.56 5.74 8.52
C PHE A 151 -10.84 5.06 8.03
N GLY A 152 -11.07 3.86 8.53
CA GLY A 152 -12.17 2.97 8.20
C GLY A 152 -11.70 1.62 7.67
N GLU A 153 -12.64 0.72 7.44
CA GLU A 153 -12.39 -0.65 6.99
C GLU A 153 -11.47 -0.71 5.77
N GLY A 154 -10.39 -1.50 5.84
CA GLY A 154 -9.37 -1.61 4.81
C GLY A 154 -8.24 -0.58 4.91
N GLY A 155 -8.34 0.42 5.83
CA GLY A 155 -7.33 1.46 6.01
C GLY A 155 -7.10 2.30 4.75
N ALA A 156 -5.98 3.01 4.65
CA ALA A 156 -5.65 3.85 3.49
C ALA A 156 -5.53 3.05 2.18
N GLY A 157 -5.21 1.76 2.26
CA GLY A 157 -5.10 0.87 1.10
C GLY A 157 -6.39 0.72 0.29
N ALA A 158 -7.57 0.88 0.91
CA ALA A 158 -8.88 0.76 0.25
C ALA A 158 -9.11 1.85 -0.82
N PHE A 159 -8.47 3.02 -0.68
CA PHE A 159 -8.53 4.11 -1.65
C PHE A 159 -7.18 4.31 -2.35
N SER A 160 -6.63 3.24 -2.90
CA SER A 160 -5.36 3.22 -3.64
C SER A 160 -5.51 2.41 -4.93
N ASP A 161 -4.42 2.27 -5.69
CA ASP A 161 -4.36 1.33 -6.82
C ASP A 161 -4.39 -0.16 -6.36
N GLY A 162 -4.27 -0.40 -5.06
CA GLY A 162 -4.29 -1.78 -4.54
C GLY A 162 -3.09 -2.61 -4.97
N LYS A 163 -1.90 -2.00 -5.12
CA LYS A 163 -0.67 -2.73 -5.47
C LYS A 163 -0.31 -3.74 -4.39
N LEU A 164 0.01 -4.95 -4.83
CA LEU A 164 0.43 -6.05 -3.97
C LEU A 164 1.91 -6.40 -4.16
N ASN A 165 2.69 -5.49 -4.78
CA ASN A 165 4.13 -5.66 -4.92
C ASN A 165 4.83 -5.38 -3.59
N THR A 166 5.80 -6.22 -3.26
CA THR A 166 6.69 -6.01 -2.10
C THR A 166 8.13 -6.34 -2.48
N GLY A 167 9.08 -5.68 -1.82
CA GLY A 167 10.51 -6.00 -1.94
C GLY A 167 10.97 -7.12 -1.00
N THR A 168 10.08 -7.61 -0.12
CA THR A 168 10.40 -8.66 0.86
C THR A 168 9.96 -10.03 0.35
N ARG A 169 10.64 -11.08 0.82
CA ARG A 169 10.22 -12.48 0.64
C ARG A 169 9.67 -12.98 1.97
N ASP A 170 8.43 -13.46 1.96
CA ASP A 170 7.78 -14.02 3.14
C ASP A 170 6.80 -15.11 2.70
N ARG A 171 6.86 -16.28 3.37
CA ARG A 171 5.96 -17.42 3.10
C ARG A 171 4.48 -17.10 3.24
N ARG A 172 4.14 -16.01 3.95
CA ARG A 172 2.76 -15.55 4.15
C ARG A 172 2.19 -14.86 2.93
N HIS A 173 3.04 -14.29 2.06
CA HIS A 173 2.56 -13.50 0.92
C HIS A 173 1.62 -14.30 0.01
N ARG A 174 1.98 -15.55 -0.33
CA ARG A 174 1.14 -16.39 -1.18
C ARG A 174 -0.23 -16.64 -0.54
N TRP A 175 -0.25 -16.98 0.75
CA TRP A 175 -1.49 -17.21 1.48
C TRP A 175 -2.36 -15.93 1.55
N ILE A 176 -1.76 -14.75 1.76
CA ILE A 176 -2.49 -13.48 1.73
C ILE A 176 -3.17 -13.27 0.37
N LEU A 177 -2.45 -13.50 -0.74
CA LEU A 177 -3.03 -13.38 -2.07
C LEU A 177 -4.18 -14.36 -2.29
N GLU A 178 -4.03 -15.59 -1.85
CA GLU A 178 -5.09 -16.62 -1.90
C GLU A 178 -6.32 -16.19 -1.08
N GLN A 179 -6.12 -15.66 0.13
CA GLN A 179 -7.24 -15.14 0.93
C GLN A 179 -7.93 -13.95 0.28
N LEU A 180 -7.20 -13.06 -0.40
CA LEU A 180 -7.80 -11.96 -1.15
C LEU A 180 -8.65 -12.51 -2.31
N VAL A 181 -8.16 -13.50 -3.06
CA VAL A 181 -8.91 -14.13 -4.17
C VAL A 181 -10.15 -14.86 -3.66
N GLU A 182 -10.04 -15.66 -2.58
CA GLU A 182 -11.18 -16.31 -1.93
C GLU A 182 -12.28 -15.31 -1.53
N ASN A 183 -11.89 -14.04 -1.26
CA ASN A 183 -12.80 -12.96 -0.90
C ASN A 183 -13.17 -12.05 -2.07
N GLY A 184 -12.87 -12.43 -3.32
CA GLY A 184 -13.35 -11.76 -4.53
C GLY A 184 -12.35 -10.81 -5.20
N ALA A 185 -11.08 -10.82 -4.80
CA ALA A 185 -10.05 -10.16 -5.60
C ALA A 185 -9.81 -10.91 -6.91
N PRO A 186 -9.32 -10.24 -7.98
CA PRO A 186 -9.05 -10.88 -9.26
C PRO A 186 -8.03 -12.01 -9.13
N GLU A 187 -8.30 -13.16 -9.75
CA GLU A 187 -7.38 -14.32 -9.74
C GLU A 187 -6.00 -14.00 -10.33
N SER A 188 -5.93 -13.02 -11.24
CA SER A 188 -4.70 -12.58 -11.87
C SER A 188 -3.62 -12.14 -10.87
N ILE A 189 -4.00 -11.69 -9.65
CA ILE A 189 -3.03 -11.31 -8.61
C ILE A 189 -2.13 -12.46 -8.17
N LEU A 190 -2.54 -13.71 -8.39
CA LEU A 190 -1.76 -14.89 -8.07
C LEU A 190 -0.60 -15.12 -9.05
N THR A 191 -0.69 -14.56 -10.24
CA THR A 191 0.25 -14.82 -11.34
C THR A 191 0.88 -13.58 -11.95
N ASP A 192 0.24 -12.42 -11.88
CA ASP A 192 0.76 -11.20 -12.48
C ASP A 192 2.07 -10.76 -11.80
N ALA A 193 3.04 -10.34 -12.61
CA ALA A 193 4.34 -9.84 -12.14
C ALA A 193 4.22 -8.52 -11.36
N LYS A 194 3.16 -7.76 -11.61
CA LYS A 194 2.81 -6.50 -10.93
C LYS A 194 1.33 -6.57 -10.49
N PRO A 195 1.00 -7.41 -9.50
CA PRO A 195 -0.38 -7.62 -9.11
C PRO A 195 -0.99 -6.36 -8.49
N HIS A 196 -2.24 -6.09 -8.83
CA HIS A 196 -3.05 -5.02 -8.25
C HIS A 196 -4.52 -5.43 -8.19
N VAL A 197 -5.26 -4.84 -7.28
CA VAL A 197 -6.67 -5.17 -7.07
C VAL A 197 -7.58 -4.05 -7.58
N GLY A 198 -7.14 -2.79 -7.49
CA GLY A 198 -7.98 -1.63 -7.75
C GLY A 198 -8.93 -1.29 -6.58
N THR A 199 -9.28 -0.02 -6.45
CA THR A 199 -10.09 0.45 -5.32
C THR A 199 -11.51 -0.14 -5.33
N ASP A 200 -12.10 -0.36 -6.50
CA ASP A 200 -13.43 -0.95 -6.71
C ASP A 200 -13.50 -2.41 -6.23
N MET A 201 -12.55 -3.23 -6.66
CA MET A 201 -12.49 -4.65 -6.27
C MET A 201 -12.06 -4.82 -4.80
N LEU A 202 -11.20 -3.93 -4.27
CA LEU A 202 -10.86 -3.94 -2.84
C LEU A 202 -12.09 -3.76 -1.96
N HIS A 203 -13.03 -2.92 -2.37
CA HIS A 203 -14.30 -2.73 -1.65
C HIS A 203 -15.07 -4.03 -1.46
N VAL A 204 -15.24 -4.80 -2.54
CA VAL A 204 -15.91 -6.11 -2.52
C VAL A 204 -15.14 -7.08 -1.63
N THR A 205 -13.83 -7.14 -1.82
CA THR A 205 -12.92 -8.03 -1.07
C THR A 205 -12.99 -7.78 0.45
N LEU A 206 -13.00 -6.50 0.87
CA LEU A 206 -13.09 -6.13 2.28
C LEU A 206 -14.41 -6.55 2.93
N VAL A 207 -15.55 -6.34 2.25
CA VAL A 207 -16.86 -6.75 2.75
C VAL A 207 -16.92 -8.28 2.93
N ASN A 208 -16.38 -9.04 1.99
CA ASN A 208 -16.36 -10.50 2.06
C ASN A 208 -15.41 -10.99 3.17
N LEU A 209 -14.21 -10.40 3.29
CA LEU A 209 -13.26 -10.72 4.34
C LEU A 209 -13.84 -10.47 5.74
N ARG A 210 -14.60 -9.37 5.92
CA ARG A 210 -15.34 -9.12 7.17
C ARG A 210 -16.38 -10.20 7.44
N ARG A 211 -17.15 -10.62 6.43
CA ARG A 211 -18.12 -11.72 6.57
C ARG A 211 -17.42 -13.02 7.00
N GLN A 212 -16.28 -13.32 6.42
CA GLN A 212 -15.45 -14.47 6.80
C GLN A 212 -14.98 -14.36 8.26
N LEU A 213 -14.49 -13.20 8.71
CA LEU A 213 -14.09 -12.98 10.10
C LEU A 213 -15.25 -13.19 11.07
N LEU A 214 -16.43 -12.64 10.77
CA LEU A 214 -17.63 -12.82 11.59
C LEU A 214 -18.05 -14.30 11.67
N SER A 215 -18.00 -15.04 10.57
CA SER A 215 -18.33 -16.47 10.54
C SER A 215 -17.35 -17.33 11.37
N LEU A 216 -16.10 -16.87 11.54
CA LEU A 216 -15.10 -17.49 12.41
C LEU A 216 -15.21 -17.06 13.88
N GLY A 217 -16.24 -16.27 14.23
CA GLY A 217 -16.51 -15.84 15.60
C GLY A 217 -15.74 -14.58 16.05
N ALA A 218 -15.07 -13.88 15.16
CA ALA A 218 -14.52 -12.56 15.46
C ALA A 218 -15.62 -11.52 15.62
N GLN A 219 -15.34 -10.45 16.37
CA GLN A 219 -16.21 -9.26 16.47
C GLN A 219 -15.54 -8.10 15.74
N VAL A 220 -16.30 -7.33 14.95
CA VAL A 220 -15.84 -6.11 14.29
C VAL A 220 -16.68 -4.94 14.79
N ARG A 221 -16.03 -3.96 15.40
CA ARG A 221 -16.68 -2.78 16.00
C ARG A 221 -16.20 -1.52 15.29
N PHE A 222 -17.07 -0.93 14.48
CA PHE A 222 -16.83 0.34 13.79
C PHE A 222 -17.24 1.54 14.63
N GLY A 223 -16.56 2.69 14.46
CA GLY A 223 -16.78 3.88 15.27
C GLY A 223 -16.21 3.74 16.69
N HIS A 224 -15.25 2.83 16.90
CA HIS A 224 -14.64 2.56 18.19
C HIS A 224 -13.17 2.97 18.16
N ARG A 225 -12.85 4.11 18.75
CA ARG A 225 -11.50 4.67 18.84
C ARG A 225 -10.88 4.36 20.19
N VAL A 226 -9.69 3.74 20.18
CA VAL A 226 -8.88 3.57 21.38
C VAL A 226 -8.26 4.91 21.77
N THR A 227 -8.52 5.35 23.01
CA THR A 227 -8.14 6.66 23.54
C THR A 227 -7.20 6.59 24.75
N GLY A 228 -6.94 5.37 25.28
CA GLY A 228 -6.02 5.17 26.37
C GLY A 228 -5.66 3.70 26.58
N LEU A 229 -4.61 3.48 27.36
CA LEU A 229 -4.14 2.16 27.80
C LEU A 229 -4.31 2.05 29.32
N ARG A 230 -4.84 0.93 29.80
CA ARG A 230 -4.73 0.55 31.21
C ARG A 230 -3.58 -0.43 31.38
N VAL A 231 -2.56 0.04 32.06
CA VAL A 231 -1.32 -0.71 32.29
C VAL A 231 -1.12 -0.90 33.78
N ARG A 232 -0.82 -2.13 34.21
CA ARG A 232 -0.39 -2.44 35.56
C ARG A 232 0.88 -3.29 35.49
N ASP A 233 1.87 -2.95 36.30
CA ASP A 233 3.16 -3.64 36.38
C ASP A 233 3.83 -3.86 35.01
N GLY A 234 3.69 -2.85 34.11
CA GLY A 234 4.22 -2.87 32.76
C GLY A 234 3.49 -3.80 31.78
N ALA A 235 2.31 -4.31 32.16
CA ALA A 235 1.49 -5.18 31.30
C ALA A 235 0.12 -4.55 30.99
N LEU A 236 -0.39 -4.82 29.80
CA LEU A 236 -1.73 -4.39 29.38
C LEU A 236 -2.80 -5.13 30.17
N GLU A 237 -3.74 -4.39 30.79
CA GLU A 237 -4.93 -4.91 31.44
C GLU A 237 -6.21 -4.54 30.69
N GLY A 238 -6.20 -3.46 29.92
CA GLY A 238 -7.37 -3.01 29.18
C GLY A 238 -7.09 -1.82 28.29
N LEU A 239 -8.09 -1.50 27.50
CA LEU A 239 -8.09 -0.37 26.56
C LEU A 239 -9.23 0.59 26.95
N GLU A 240 -8.93 1.88 26.98
CA GLU A 240 -9.96 2.91 27.03
C GLU A 240 -10.42 3.18 25.60
N VAL A 241 -11.72 3.08 25.40
CA VAL A 241 -12.33 3.15 24.07
C VAL A 241 -13.48 4.15 24.08
N THR A 242 -13.52 5.01 23.08
CA THR A 242 -14.70 5.83 22.79
C THR A 242 -15.47 5.20 21.64
N GLY A 243 -16.67 4.72 21.93
CA GLY A 243 -17.61 4.15 20.95
C GLY A 243 -18.82 5.07 20.70
N PRO A 244 -19.77 4.66 19.84
CA PRO A 244 -20.99 5.43 19.55
C PRO A 244 -21.85 5.73 20.77
N GLU A 245 -21.84 4.85 21.77
CA GLU A 245 -22.61 4.99 23.01
C GLU A 245 -21.85 5.71 24.14
N GLY A 246 -20.62 6.17 23.85
CA GLY A 246 -19.76 6.84 24.81
C GLY A 246 -18.48 6.06 25.16
N PRO A 247 -17.72 6.56 26.14
CA PRO A 247 -16.49 5.93 26.58
C PRO A 247 -16.73 4.69 27.44
N TYR A 248 -15.88 3.67 27.25
CA TYR A 248 -15.88 2.45 28.06
C TYR A 248 -14.49 1.85 28.16
N VAL A 249 -14.31 0.88 29.05
CA VAL A 249 -13.08 0.10 29.19
C VAL A 249 -13.31 -1.30 28.66
N LEU A 250 -12.44 -1.72 27.72
CA LEU A 250 -12.40 -3.07 27.21
C LEU A 250 -11.26 -3.83 27.89
N PRO A 251 -11.52 -4.87 28.70
CA PRO A 251 -10.46 -5.73 29.22
C PRO A 251 -9.67 -6.37 28.07
N ALA A 252 -8.34 -6.26 28.11
CA ALA A 252 -7.47 -6.79 27.08
C ALA A 252 -6.10 -7.12 27.68
N ARG A 253 -5.63 -8.36 27.50
CA ARG A 253 -4.28 -8.79 27.89
C ARG A 253 -3.30 -8.78 26.71
N HIS A 254 -3.83 -8.94 25.49
CA HIS A 254 -3.07 -8.93 24.24
C HIS A 254 -3.77 -8.09 23.20
N ALA A 255 -3.07 -7.11 22.64
CA ALA A 255 -3.61 -6.25 21.61
C ALA A 255 -2.60 -5.99 20.49
N VAL A 256 -3.03 -6.14 19.23
CA VAL A 256 -2.28 -5.78 18.03
C VAL A 256 -2.54 -4.31 17.71
N LEU A 257 -1.49 -3.49 17.62
CA LEU A 257 -1.56 -2.09 17.21
C LEU A 257 -1.38 -1.95 15.70
N ALA A 258 -2.46 -2.03 14.93
CA ALA A 258 -2.46 -1.91 13.47
C ALA A 258 -2.98 -0.54 13.01
N LEU A 259 -2.46 0.54 13.58
CA LEU A 259 -3.01 1.90 13.56
C LEU A 259 -3.00 2.59 12.18
N GLY A 260 -2.10 2.17 11.26
CA GLY A 260 -1.77 2.96 10.07
C GLY A 260 -0.96 4.22 10.41
N HIS A 261 -0.37 4.86 9.39
CA HIS A 261 0.54 5.98 9.56
C HIS A 261 -0.13 7.33 9.91
N SER A 262 -1.47 7.40 9.83
CA SER A 262 -2.22 8.66 9.99
C SER A 262 -2.88 8.84 11.36
N ALA A 263 -2.81 7.84 12.26
CA ALA A 263 -3.40 7.87 13.60
C ALA A 263 -2.55 8.69 14.59
N ARG A 264 -2.37 9.99 14.28
CA ARG A 264 -1.43 10.88 14.99
C ARG A 264 -1.83 11.13 16.44
N ASP A 265 -3.12 11.29 16.70
CA ASP A 265 -3.69 11.37 18.05
C ASP A 265 -3.41 10.11 18.88
N THR A 266 -3.43 8.94 18.23
CA THR A 266 -3.08 7.68 18.90
C THR A 266 -1.58 7.59 19.16
N PHE A 267 -0.71 8.09 18.26
CA PHE A 267 0.73 8.19 18.55
C PHE A 267 1.00 9.11 19.75
N GLU A 268 0.31 10.25 19.84
CA GLU A 268 0.40 11.18 20.98
C GLU A 268 -0.04 10.49 22.28
N MET A 269 -1.15 9.76 22.26
CA MET A 269 -1.66 8.99 23.40
C MET A 269 -0.67 7.89 23.83
N LEU A 270 -0.13 7.12 22.89
CA LEU A 270 0.85 6.06 23.17
C LEU A 270 2.15 6.63 23.76
N HIS A 271 2.64 7.75 23.22
CA HIS A 271 3.81 8.44 23.73
C HIS A 271 3.57 8.94 25.17
N ALA A 272 2.42 9.56 25.44
CA ALA A 272 2.04 10.01 26.78
C ALA A 272 1.88 8.84 27.78
N ALA A 273 1.50 7.65 27.30
CA ALA A 273 1.44 6.42 28.09
C ALA A 273 2.81 5.73 28.28
N GLY A 274 3.92 6.33 27.81
CA GLY A 274 5.26 5.81 27.99
C GLY A 274 5.66 4.70 26.99
N VAL A 275 4.90 4.51 25.90
CA VAL A 275 5.30 3.58 24.84
C VAL A 275 6.51 4.15 24.10
N GLN A 276 7.60 3.36 24.06
CA GLN A 276 8.83 3.77 23.42
C GLN A 276 8.69 3.86 21.91
N MET A 277 9.12 4.99 21.34
CA MET A 277 9.09 5.23 19.91
C MET A 277 10.23 6.15 19.47
N GLU A 278 10.58 6.08 18.20
CA GLU A 278 11.65 6.88 17.59
C GLU A 278 11.19 7.56 16.32
N GLN A 279 11.89 8.60 15.92
CA GLN A 279 11.71 9.25 14.63
C GLN A 279 12.08 8.28 13.50
N LYS A 280 11.33 8.31 12.43
CA LYS A 280 11.61 7.50 11.24
C LYS A 280 11.66 8.40 10.01
N PRO A 281 12.68 8.24 9.13
CA PRO A 281 12.73 8.94 7.86
C PRO A 281 11.55 8.54 6.97
N PHE A 282 11.08 9.49 6.16
CA PHE A 282 10.01 9.31 5.17
C PHE A 282 10.28 10.16 3.94
N ALA A 283 9.28 10.42 3.12
CA ALA A 283 9.42 11.31 1.96
C ALA A 283 8.19 12.19 1.79
N VAL A 284 8.41 13.39 1.28
CA VAL A 284 7.36 14.37 0.99
C VAL A 284 7.55 14.97 -0.40
N GLY A 285 6.49 15.50 -0.97
CA GLY A 285 6.54 16.14 -2.27
C GLY A 285 5.15 16.46 -2.82
N VAL A 286 4.96 16.11 -4.07
CA VAL A 286 3.76 16.43 -4.84
C VAL A 286 3.25 15.19 -5.58
N ARG A 287 1.99 15.20 -6.02
CA ARG A 287 1.50 14.33 -7.08
C ARG A 287 1.80 14.95 -8.44
N ILE A 288 2.37 14.17 -9.34
CA ILE A 288 2.54 14.55 -10.74
C ILE A 288 1.54 13.77 -11.60
N GLU A 289 0.83 14.49 -12.48
CA GLU A 289 -0.12 13.92 -13.43
C GLU A 289 0.34 14.13 -14.87
N HIS A 290 0.14 13.09 -15.67
CA HIS A 290 0.34 13.08 -17.12
C HIS A 290 -0.88 12.45 -17.78
N ARG A 291 -1.11 12.66 -19.06
CA ARG A 291 -2.05 11.84 -19.81
C ARG A 291 -1.52 10.40 -19.88
N GLN A 292 -2.36 9.42 -19.61
CA GLN A 292 -1.99 8.00 -19.68
C GLN A 292 -1.47 7.64 -21.08
N SER A 293 -2.10 8.15 -22.12
CA SER A 293 -1.70 7.92 -23.52
C SER A 293 -0.27 8.39 -23.83
N ASP A 294 0.17 9.50 -23.26
CA ASP A 294 1.52 10.01 -23.47
C ASP A 294 2.56 9.08 -22.81
N MET A 295 2.25 8.55 -21.61
CA MET A 295 3.10 7.59 -20.92
C MET A 295 3.08 6.21 -21.56
N ASP A 296 1.95 5.77 -22.11
CA ASP A 296 1.85 4.54 -22.90
C ASP A 296 2.74 4.63 -24.13
N ALA A 297 2.68 5.75 -24.85
CA ALA A 297 3.53 6.00 -26.03
C ALA A 297 5.02 6.03 -25.66
N ALA A 298 5.40 6.67 -24.56
CA ALA A 298 6.78 6.75 -24.10
C ALA A 298 7.36 5.38 -23.70
N GLN A 299 6.54 4.52 -23.06
CA GLN A 299 6.96 3.21 -22.57
C GLN A 299 6.88 2.12 -23.62
N TYR A 300 5.80 2.07 -24.39
CA TYR A 300 5.48 0.98 -25.31
C TYR A 300 5.79 1.28 -26.76
N ARG A 301 6.08 2.55 -27.10
CA ARG A 301 6.46 2.99 -28.46
C ARG A 301 5.45 2.48 -29.50
N GLN A 302 5.93 1.75 -30.51
CA GLN A 302 5.09 1.18 -31.57
C GLN A 302 4.03 0.18 -31.07
N PHE A 303 4.12 -0.30 -29.86
CA PHE A 303 3.15 -1.22 -29.27
C PHE A 303 2.08 -0.53 -28.45
N ALA A 304 2.15 0.80 -28.26
CA ALA A 304 1.16 1.55 -27.49
C ALA A 304 -0.26 1.28 -28.02
N GLY A 305 -1.21 1.07 -27.09
CA GLY A 305 -2.59 0.74 -27.45
C GLY A 305 -2.84 -0.74 -27.79
N HIS A 306 -1.83 -1.61 -27.75
CA HIS A 306 -2.04 -3.04 -27.99
C HIS A 306 -2.86 -3.67 -26.86
N PRO A 307 -3.95 -4.45 -27.15
CA PRO A 307 -4.86 -4.98 -26.14
C PRO A 307 -4.24 -5.86 -25.05
N CYS A 308 -3.10 -6.49 -25.33
CA CYS A 308 -2.37 -7.31 -24.35
C CYS A 308 -1.50 -6.48 -23.38
N LEU A 309 -1.37 -5.17 -23.60
CA LEU A 309 -0.59 -4.31 -22.75
C LEU A 309 -1.46 -3.68 -21.66
N PRO A 310 -1.06 -3.74 -20.38
CA PRO A 310 -1.70 -2.95 -19.36
C PRO A 310 -1.38 -1.46 -19.54
N ALA A 311 -2.15 -0.58 -18.93
CA ALA A 311 -1.79 0.82 -18.82
C ALA A 311 -0.34 0.97 -18.28
N ALA A 312 0.49 1.77 -18.95
CA ALA A 312 1.89 1.93 -18.61
C ALA A 312 2.06 2.47 -17.18
N SER A 313 3.08 1.98 -16.50
CA SER A 313 3.45 2.42 -15.17
C SER A 313 4.96 2.59 -15.11
N TYR A 314 5.43 3.50 -14.28
CA TYR A 314 6.85 3.76 -14.13
C TYR A 314 7.32 3.59 -12.67
N LYS A 315 8.62 3.33 -12.52
CA LYS A 315 9.35 3.40 -11.26
C LYS A 315 10.64 4.14 -11.52
N LEU A 316 10.70 5.38 -11.06
CA LEU A 316 11.80 6.31 -11.30
C LEU A 316 12.47 6.70 -9.99
N SER A 317 13.77 6.92 -10.02
CA SER A 317 14.52 7.50 -8.91
C SER A 317 15.78 8.16 -9.45
N CYS A 318 16.24 9.20 -8.78
CA CYS A 318 17.54 9.81 -9.01
C CYS A 318 18.16 10.22 -7.68
N HIS A 319 19.48 10.15 -7.63
CA HIS A 319 20.29 10.73 -6.59
C HIS A 319 20.95 11.98 -7.16
N LEU A 320 20.91 13.08 -6.43
CA LEU A 320 21.28 14.41 -6.92
C LEU A 320 22.52 14.94 -6.21
N GLU A 321 23.18 15.91 -6.82
CA GLU A 321 24.41 16.52 -6.29
C GLU A 321 24.22 17.24 -4.96
N ASN A 322 23.00 17.68 -4.65
CA ASN A 322 22.66 18.25 -3.33
C ASN A 322 22.55 17.20 -2.19
N GLY A 323 22.95 15.95 -2.45
CA GLY A 323 22.93 14.84 -1.49
C GLY A 323 21.55 14.23 -1.25
N ARG A 324 20.50 14.71 -1.92
CA ARG A 324 19.13 14.19 -1.78
C ARG A 324 18.74 13.29 -2.95
N SER A 325 17.75 12.46 -2.69
CA SER A 325 17.13 11.61 -3.70
C SER A 325 15.70 12.06 -3.96
N ALA A 326 15.30 12.00 -5.24
CA ALA A 326 13.90 12.10 -5.63
C ALA A 326 13.47 10.82 -6.33
N PHE A 327 12.22 10.42 -6.12
CA PHE A 327 11.71 9.16 -6.67
C PHE A 327 10.20 9.20 -6.87
N SER A 328 9.74 8.35 -7.81
CA SER A 328 8.31 8.12 -8.00
C SER A 328 7.78 7.17 -6.94
N PHE A 329 6.63 7.49 -6.38
CA PHE A 329 5.96 6.73 -5.34
C PHE A 329 4.50 6.49 -5.70
N CYS A 330 3.96 5.32 -5.34
CA CYS A 330 2.55 4.96 -5.51
C CYS A 330 1.94 5.44 -6.83
N VAL A 331 2.56 5.04 -7.96
CA VAL A 331 2.11 5.43 -9.30
C VAL A 331 0.80 4.73 -9.62
N CYS A 332 -0.22 5.47 -10.01
CA CYS A 332 -1.59 5.01 -10.28
C CYS A 332 -1.91 5.21 -11.77
N PRO A 333 -1.68 4.20 -12.62
CA PRO A 333 -2.02 4.27 -14.04
C PRO A 333 -3.54 4.38 -14.22
N GLY A 334 -3.98 5.11 -15.25
CA GLY A 334 -5.39 5.32 -15.54
C GLY A 334 -6.19 5.65 -14.29
N GLY A 335 -5.64 6.55 -13.45
CA GLY A 335 -6.16 6.83 -12.12
C GLY A 335 -6.51 8.29 -11.89
N GLN A 336 -6.62 8.67 -10.63
CA GLN A 336 -6.89 10.05 -10.22
C GLN A 336 -6.12 10.40 -8.94
N VAL A 337 -5.83 11.69 -8.79
CA VAL A 337 -5.37 12.27 -7.52
C VAL A 337 -6.57 12.49 -6.61
N VAL A 338 -6.44 12.17 -5.33
CA VAL A 338 -7.54 12.24 -4.36
C VAL A 338 -7.17 13.05 -3.13
N ALA A 339 -8.19 13.70 -2.54
CA ALA A 339 -8.06 14.35 -1.24
C ALA A 339 -8.04 13.31 -0.13
N ALA A 340 -6.93 13.22 0.59
CA ALA A 340 -6.66 12.22 1.60
C ALA A 340 -6.48 12.79 3.01
N ALA A 341 -7.02 13.99 3.26
CA ALA A 341 -7.03 14.62 4.57
C ALA A 341 -7.76 13.76 5.62
N SER A 342 -7.27 13.81 6.85
CA SER A 342 -7.90 13.18 8.02
C SER A 342 -7.96 14.10 9.24
N GLU A 343 -7.39 15.28 9.14
CA GLU A 343 -7.41 16.33 10.17
C GLU A 343 -7.96 17.62 9.56
N GLN A 344 -8.73 18.39 10.34
CA GLN A 344 -9.29 19.65 9.89
C GLN A 344 -8.20 20.68 9.55
N GLY A 345 -8.44 21.49 8.51
CA GLY A 345 -7.54 22.55 8.10
C GLY A 345 -6.23 22.09 7.47
N ARG A 346 -6.17 20.87 6.92
CA ARG A 346 -4.97 20.27 6.32
C ARG A 346 -5.30 19.62 4.98
N VAL A 347 -4.50 19.90 3.96
CA VAL A 347 -4.61 19.27 2.63
C VAL A 347 -3.56 18.17 2.52
N VAL A 348 -4.00 17.00 2.10
CA VAL A 348 -3.14 15.85 1.77
C VAL A 348 -3.61 15.29 0.44
N THR A 349 -2.67 15.07 -0.47
CA THR A 349 -2.93 14.40 -1.74
C THR A 349 -2.48 12.93 -1.69
N ASN A 350 -3.19 12.08 -2.38
CA ASN A 350 -2.81 10.69 -2.66
C ASN A 350 -3.32 10.32 -4.05
N GLY A 351 -3.10 9.09 -4.51
CA GLY A 351 -3.61 8.60 -5.78
C GLY A 351 -4.32 7.27 -5.65
N MET A 352 -5.27 7.04 -6.53
CA MET A 352 -5.96 5.77 -6.66
C MET A 352 -6.26 5.41 -8.11
N SER A 353 -6.49 4.14 -8.38
CA SER A 353 -7.02 3.62 -9.65
C SER A 353 -8.07 2.56 -9.39
N ALA A 354 -9.05 2.44 -10.30
CA ALA A 354 -9.89 1.26 -10.43
C ALA A 354 -9.07 0.09 -11.01
N TYR A 355 -9.60 -1.12 -10.92
CA TYR A 355 -8.95 -2.31 -11.50
C TYR A 355 -8.68 -2.16 -13.01
N ALA A 356 -9.62 -1.57 -13.74
CA ALA A 356 -9.51 -1.36 -15.19
C ALA A 356 -8.40 -0.36 -15.57
N ARG A 357 -8.03 0.60 -14.68
CA ARG A 357 -7.02 1.63 -14.98
C ARG A 357 -7.29 2.40 -16.26
N ASP A 358 -8.54 2.79 -16.47
CA ASP A 358 -9.08 3.32 -17.73
C ASP A 358 -9.37 4.84 -17.72
N ARG A 359 -8.93 5.55 -16.67
CA ARG A 359 -9.04 7.01 -16.62
C ARG A 359 -7.99 7.69 -17.50
N GLU A 360 -8.23 8.96 -17.82
CA GLU A 360 -7.42 9.74 -18.74
C GLU A 360 -5.98 9.94 -18.28
N ASN A 361 -5.77 10.11 -16.95
CA ASN A 361 -4.45 10.43 -16.39
C ASN A 361 -3.80 9.22 -15.71
N ILE A 362 -2.48 9.16 -15.81
CA ILE A 362 -1.61 8.49 -14.84
C ILE A 362 -1.15 9.52 -13.82
N ASN A 363 -1.10 9.15 -12.56
CA ASN A 363 -0.51 9.98 -11.52
C ASN A 363 0.47 9.20 -10.65
N GLY A 364 1.41 9.91 -10.03
CA GLY A 364 2.37 9.32 -9.10
C GLY A 364 2.89 10.37 -8.13
N GLY A 365 3.24 9.96 -6.91
CA GLY A 365 4.01 10.81 -6.03
C GLY A 365 5.39 11.07 -6.63
N LEU A 366 5.83 12.33 -6.68
CA LEU A 366 7.21 12.72 -6.92
C LEU A 366 7.73 13.26 -5.60
N LEU A 367 8.52 12.44 -4.91
CA LEU A 367 8.86 12.63 -3.50
C LEU A 367 10.36 12.78 -3.30
N VAL A 368 10.71 13.55 -2.27
CA VAL A 368 12.06 13.80 -1.78
C VAL A 368 12.21 13.18 -0.40
N ASN A 369 13.32 12.52 -0.14
CA ASN A 369 13.61 11.95 1.18
C ASN A 369 13.77 13.04 2.24
N VAL A 370 13.20 12.77 3.41
CA VAL A 370 13.26 13.62 4.61
C VAL A 370 13.77 12.77 5.76
N THR A 371 14.70 13.30 6.51
CA THR A 371 15.38 12.60 7.63
C THR A 371 15.10 13.31 8.96
N PRO A 372 15.41 12.71 10.10
CA PRO A 372 15.22 13.33 11.40
C PRO A 372 15.88 14.70 11.56
N GLU A 373 16.97 14.96 10.86
CA GLU A 373 17.67 16.26 10.85
C GLU A 373 16.81 17.38 10.27
N ASP A 374 15.86 17.04 9.38
CA ASP A 374 14.95 18.01 8.76
C ASP A 374 13.76 18.39 9.67
N PHE A 375 13.51 17.64 10.75
CA PHE A 375 12.32 17.85 11.60
C PHE A 375 12.48 18.99 12.61
N GLY A 376 13.71 19.48 12.82
CA GLY A 376 14.01 20.60 13.72
C GLY A 376 13.85 20.29 15.21
N SER A 377 13.64 19.04 15.61
CA SER A 377 13.48 18.62 17.01
C SER A 377 13.85 17.15 17.19
N GLY A 378 14.40 16.79 18.34
CA GLY A 378 14.64 15.40 18.75
C GLY A 378 13.42 14.67 19.32
N HIS A 379 12.25 15.31 19.39
CA HIS A 379 11.03 14.68 19.90
C HIS A 379 10.56 13.54 18.99
N PRO A 380 10.17 12.35 19.48
CA PRO A 380 9.76 11.21 18.64
C PRO A 380 8.67 11.54 17.62
N LEU A 381 7.80 12.50 17.92
CA LEU A 381 6.71 12.94 17.03
C LEU A 381 7.05 14.16 16.18
N ALA A 382 8.32 14.60 16.10
CA ALA A 382 8.70 15.79 15.32
C ALA A 382 8.38 15.62 13.82
N GLY A 383 8.53 14.41 13.28
CA GLY A 383 8.11 14.12 11.90
C GLY A 383 6.60 14.31 11.66
N VAL A 384 5.75 14.04 12.66
CA VAL A 384 4.31 14.34 12.62
C VAL A 384 4.09 15.85 12.53
N ALA A 385 4.78 16.61 13.37
CA ALA A 385 4.69 18.08 13.37
C ALA A 385 5.13 18.67 12.01
N PHE A 386 6.22 18.14 11.44
CA PHE A 386 6.72 18.53 10.12
C PHE A 386 5.67 18.28 9.04
N GLN A 387 5.03 17.10 9.01
CA GLN A 387 3.96 16.81 8.06
C GLN A 387 2.78 17.78 8.22
N ARG A 388 2.34 18.05 9.45
CA ARG A 388 1.23 18.98 9.75
C ARG A 388 1.51 20.38 9.24
N GLN A 389 2.72 20.91 9.39
CA GLN A 389 3.10 22.23 8.89
C GLN A 389 2.92 22.34 7.38
N LEU A 390 3.35 21.33 6.62
CA LEU A 390 3.20 21.30 5.16
C LEU A 390 1.72 21.21 4.74
N GLU A 391 0.96 20.36 5.41
CA GLU A 391 -0.45 20.14 5.15
C GLU A 391 -1.30 21.40 5.43
N GLU A 392 -0.97 22.15 6.50
CA GLU A 392 -1.59 23.43 6.83
C GLU A 392 -1.20 24.53 5.86
N ALA A 393 0.07 24.59 5.45
CA ALA A 393 0.53 25.55 4.44
C ALA A 393 -0.19 25.31 3.10
N ALA A 394 -0.34 24.07 2.68
CA ALA A 394 -1.09 23.72 1.49
C ALA A 394 -2.59 24.05 1.61
N PHE A 395 -3.20 23.84 2.77
CA PHE A 395 -4.60 24.20 3.02
C PHE A 395 -4.83 25.72 2.89
N ARG A 396 -3.97 26.53 3.51
CA ARG A 396 -4.05 28.00 3.38
C ARG A 396 -3.84 28.45 1.94
N LEU A 397 -2.82 27.90 1.26
CA LEU A 397 -2.51 28.23 -0.12
C LEU A 397 -3.62 27.80 -1.09
N GLY A 398 -4.30 26.69 -0.80
CA GLY A 398 -5.50 26.22 -1.52
C GLY A 398 -6.75 27.07 -1.31
N GLY A 399 -6.75 28.02 -0.37
CA GLY A 399 -7.88 28.91 -0.09
C GLY A 399 -8.81 28.44 1.03
N GLY A 400 -8.43 27.45 1.82
CA GLY A 400 -9.15 27.03 3.04
C GLY A 400 -10.35 26.10 2.82
N GLY A 401 -10.61 25.64 1.58
CA GLY A 401 -11.76 24.77 1.22
C GLY A 401 -11.38 23.39 0.72
N TYR A 402 -10.21 22.87 1.11
CA TYR A 402 -9.64 21.60 0.64
C TYR A 402 -9.32 21.52 -0.86
N ALA A 403 -9.43 22.62 -1.61
CA ALA A 403 -8.81 22.70 -2.92
C ALA A 403 -7.29 22.59 -2.77
N ALA A 404 -6.65 21.74 -3.58
CA ALA A 404 -5.21 21.56 -3.49
C ALA A 404 -4.45 22.63 -4.31
N PRO A 405 -3.35 23.19 -3.79
CA PRO A 405 -2.47 24.03 -4.59
C PRO A 405 -1.86 23.22 -5.73
N CYS A 406 -1.81 23.84 -6.92
CA CYS A 406 -1.47 23.17 -8.16
C CYS A 406 -0.63 24.08 -9.06
N GLN A 407 0.32 23.47 -9.81
CA GLN A 407 1.22 24.19 -10.70
C GLN A 407 1.62 23.32 -11.89
N ARG A 408 1.79 23.88 -13.08
CA ARG A 408 2.37 23.16 -14.22
C ARG A 408 3.88 23.02 -14.05
N VAL A 409 4.45 21.96 -14.60
CA VAL A 409 5.90 21.70 -14.51
C VAL A 409 6.71 22.83 -15.12
N GLU A 410 6.33 23.38 -16.28
CA GLU A 410 7.06 24.48 -16.90
C GLU A 410 7.11 25.74 -16.03
N ASP A 411 6.00 26.07 -15.37
CA ASP A 411 5.91 27.24 -14.48
C ASP A 411 6.67 27.02 -13.17
N PHE A 412 6.62 25.78 -12.65
CA PHE A 412 7.40 25.37 -11.47
C PHE A 412 8.91 25.52 -11.73
N LEU A 413 9.39 25.03 -12.87
CA LEU A 413 10.80 25.14 -13.26
C LEU A 413 11.20 26.60 -13.54
N ALA A 414 10.30 27.41 -14.10
CA ALA A 414 10.51 28.83 -14.35
C ALA A 414 10.36 29.69 -13.10
N GLY A 415 9.94 29.14 -11.96
CA GLY A 415 9.75 29.87 -10.72
C GLY A 415 8.63 30.91 -10.76
N ARG A 416 7.54 30.65 -11.46
CA ARG A 416 6.38 31.56 -11.59
C ARG A 416 5.07 30.84 -11.32
N PRO A 417 4.01 31.50 -10.85
CA PRO A 417 2.72 30.87 -10.62
C PRO A 417 2.07 30.40 -11.93
N SER A 418 1.33 29.29 -11.88
CA SER A 418 0.44 28.89 -12.97
C SER A 418 -0.92 29.57 -12.87
N VAL A 419 -1.57 29.79 -14.01
CA VAL A 419 -2.89 30.46 -14.11
C VAL A 419 -3.99 29.51 -14.60
N GLY A 420 -3.64 28.32 -15.11
CA GLY A 420 -4.58 27.35 -15.64
C GLY A 420 -3.91 26.07 -16.19
N PRO A 421 -4.71 25.09 -16.61
CA PRO A 421 -4.20 23.84 -17.16
C PRO A 421 -3.63 24.02 -18.58
N GLY A 422 -2.77 23.06 -18.99
CA GLY A 422 -2.45 22.78 -20.37
C GLY A 422 -3.35 21.65 -20.91
N ARG A 423 -2.76 20.69 -21.64
CA ARG A 423 -3.45 19.47 -22.11
C ARG A 423 -3.81 18.52 -20.97
N VAL A 424 -3.04 18.53 -19.87
CA VAL A 424 -3.29 17.72 -18.69
C VAL A 424 -4.27 18.44 -17.78
N ILE A 425 -5.44 17.89 -17.62
CA ILE A 425 -6.47 18.41 -16.71
C ILE A 425 -6.31 17.71 -15.36
N PRO A 426 -6.10 18.44 -14.24
CA PRO A 426 -5.94 17.84 -12.94
C PRO A 426 -7.18 17.07 -12.51
N SER A 427 -6.97 15.86 -11.98
CA SER A 427 -8.05 14.96 -11.57
C SER A 427 -8.47 15.12 -10.10
N TYR A 428 -7.76 15.92 -9.32
CA TYR A 428 -7.98 16.09 -7.88
C TYR A 428 -9.36 16.68 -7.58
N ARG A 429 -10.05 16.09 -6.63
CA ARG A 429 -11.30 16.59 -6.06
C ARG A 429 -11.13 16.82 -4.56
N PRO A 430 -11.66 17.91 -4.01
CA PRO A 430 -12.73 18.84 -4.45
C PRO A 430 -12.37 19.86 -5.57
N GLY A 431 -11.10 19.95 -5.99
CA GLY A 431 -10.65 20.84 -7.02
C GLY A 431 -9.28 21.42 -6.71
N VAL A 432 -8.68 22.12 -7.65
CA VAL A 432 -7.33 22.68 -7.51
C VAL A 432 -7.37 24.20 -7.53
N ARG A 433 -6.36 24.81 -6.89
CA ARG A 433 -6.05 26.24 -7.02
C ARG A 433 -4.71 26.40 -7.72
N TRP A 434 -4.72 27.01 -8.89
CA TRP A 434 -3.51 27.34 -9.63
C TRP A 434 -2.72 28.40 -8.89
N THR A 435 -1.46 28.13 -8.61
CA THR A 435 -0.62 28.98 -7.76
C THR A 435 0.86 28.66 -7.93
N ASP A 436 1.69 29.15 -7.01
CA ASP A 436 3.11 28.87 -6.91
C ASP A 436 3.39 27.97 -5.69
N LEU A 437 3.80 26.74 -5.95
CA LEU A 437 4.06 25.73 -4.91
C LEU A 437 5.26 26.05 -4.00
N ARG A 438 6.10 27.05 -4.36
CA ARG A 438 7.16 27.54 -3.47
C ARG A 438 6.61 28.06 -2.14
N GLN A 439 5.33 28.43 -2.07
CA GLN A 439 4.69 28.95 -0.87
C GLN A 439 4.28 27.87 0.14
N CYS A 440 4.28 26.60 -0.23
CA CYS A 440 3.90 25.50 0.68
C CYS A 440 4.93 24.37 0.75
N LEU A 441 5.94 24.34 -0.12
CA LEU A 441 7.01 23.36 -0.08
C LEU A 441 8.26 23.95 0.58
N PRO A 442 8.96 23.20 1.47
CA PRO A 442 10.27 23.59 1.98
C PRO A 442 11.26 23.83 0.84
N GLU A 443 12.20 24.74 1.04
CA GLU A 443 13.16 25.12 0.01
C GLU A 443 13.94 23.91 -0.54
N PHE A 444 14.47 23.09 0.33
CA PHE A 444 15.22 21.89 -0.07
C PHE A 444 14.37 20.89 -0.88
N VAL A 445 13.06 20.77 -0.58
CA VAL A 445 12.14 19.92 -1.35
C VAL A 445 11.93 20.50 -2.73
N ARG A 446 11.64 21.79 -2.83
CA ARG A 446 11.44 22.51 -4.08
C ARG A 446 12.66 22.39 -5.00
N GLU A 447 13.86 22.70 -4.49
CA GLU A 447 15.10 22.62 -5.23
C GLU A 447 15.40 21.21 -5.73
N THR A 448 15.21 20.23 -4.84
CA THR A 448 15.42 18.82 -5.20
C THR A 448 14.45 18.36 -6.30
N LEU A 449 13.17 18.77 -6.24
CA LEU A 449 12.19 18.45 -7.29
C LEU A 449 12.57 19.14 -8.62
N ALA A 450 13.00 20.40 -8.60
CA ALA A 450 13.42 21.12 -9.80
C ALA A 450 14.64 20.48 -10.48
N LEU A 451 15.63 20.03 -9.70
CA LEU A 451 16.78 19.30 -10.19
C LEU A 451 16.42 17.89 -10.69
N ALA A 452 15.44 17.24 -10.05
CA ALA A 452 15.05 15.86 -10.38
C ALA A 452 14.27 15.77 -11.70
N LEU A 453 13.36 16.70 -11.97
CA LEU A 453 12.48 16.65 -13.13
C LEU A 453 13.24 16.43 -14.46
N PRO A 454 14.27 17.22 -14.81
CA PRO A 454 15.03 16.99 -16.05
C PRO A 454 15.80 15.66 -16.05
N VAL A 455 16.25 15.18 -14.88
CA VAL A 455 16.95 13.90 -14.77
C VAL A 455 15.99 12.73 -15.00
N LEU A 456 14.78 12.82 -14.49
CA LEU A 456 13.75 11.80 -14.65
C LEU A 456 13.17 11.79 -16.07
N ASP A 457 13.10 12.96 -16.73
CA ASP A 457 12.69 13.08 -18.13
C ASP A 457 13.62 12.30 -19.08
N ARG A 458 14.93 12.33 -18.81
CA ARG A 458 15.89 11.52 -19.57
C ARG A 458 15.67 10.01 -19.41
N LYS A 459 15.00 9.57 -18.35
CA LYS A 459 14.66 8.14 -18.12
C LYS A 459 13.36 7.72 -18.80
N ILE A 460 12.38 8.63 -18.83
CA ILE A 460 11.12 8.47 -19.56
C ILE A 460 10.82 9.80 -20.23
N GLN A 461 10.93 9.85 -21.54
CA GLN A 461 10.65 11.05 -22.32
C GLN A 461 9.24 11.57 -22.07
N GLY A 462 9.12 12.86 -21.78
CA GLY A 462 7.85 13.51 -21.48
C GLY A 462 7.46 13.48 -19.99
N TYR A 463 8.31 12.94 -19.10
CA TYR A 463 8.04 12.99 -17.67
C TYR A 463 8.03 14.42 -17.10
N ALA A 464 8.92 15.30 -17.61
CA ALA A 464 8.94 16.72 -17.27
C ALA A 464 8.32 17.60 -18.37
N GLN A 465 7.34 17.08 -19.13
CA GLN A 465 6.64 17.89 -20.13
C GLN A 465 6.00 19.11 -19.46
N GLY A 466 6.01 20.26 -20.17
CA GLY A 466 5.67 21.54 -19.58
C GLY A 466 4.26 21.64 -18.98
N ASP A 467 3.29 20.94 -19.58
CA ASP A 467 1.89 20.92 -19.16
C ASP A 467 1.54 19.77 -18.18
N ALA A 468 2.52 18.95 -17.77
CA ALA A 468 2.32 18.03 -16.64
C ALA A 468 1.97 18.82 -15.37
N VAL A 469 1.15 18.23 -14.52
CA VAL A 469 0.54 18.95 -13.39
C VAL A 469 1.10 18.44 -12.08
N LEU A 470 1.58 19.36 -11.24
CA LEU A 470 2.01 19.13 -9.87
C LEU A 470 0.92 19.53 -8.90
N THR A 471 0.42 18.62 -8.08
CA THR A 471 -0.60 18.89 -7.04
C THR A 471 -0.01 18.62 -5.67
N ALA A 472 0.00 19.62 -4.78
CA ALA A 472 0.62 19.54 -3.45
C ALA A 472 -0.44 19.43 -2.34
N VAL A 473 -0.11 18.82 -1.20
CA VAL A 473 1.16 18.18 -0.83
C VAL A 473 0.95 16.69 -0.59
N GLU A 474 1.90 15.85 -0.97
CA GLU A 474 1.95 14.46 -0.55
C GLU A 474 2.95 14.31 0.59
N THR A 475 2.46 14.09 1.80
CA THR A 475 3.25 14.08 3.03
C THR A 475 3.23 12.73 3.74
N ARG A 476 2.32 11.84 3.34
CA ARG A 476 2.04 10.60 4.06
C ARG A 476 2.47 9.37 3.27
N SER A 477 3.69 9.41 2.73
CA SER A 477 4.27 8.26 2.00
C SER A 477 4.61 7.07 2.91
N SER A 478 4.87 7.33 4.19
CA SER A 478 5.23 6.33 5.21
C SER A 478 5.00 6.91 6.60
N SER A 479 5.01 6.06 7.63
CA SER A 479 4.95 6.53 9.02
C SER A 479 6.19 7.38 9.36
N PRO A 480 6.01 8.55 10.00
CA PRO A 480 7.12 9.36 10.51
C PRO A 480 7.67 8.85 11.85
N VAL A 481 7.06 7.79 12.39
CA VAL A 481 7.34 7.23 13.71
C VAL A 481 7.60 5.73 13.58
N ARG A 482 8.51 5.21 14.39
CA ARG A 482 8.63 3.78 14.67
C ARG A 482 8.30 3.52 16.14
N ILE A 483 7.33 2.65 16.41
CA ILE A 483 7.04 2.14 17.74
C ILE A 483 7.99 0.96 17.97
N LEU A 484 8.87 1.07 18.98
CA LEU A 484 9.88 0.04 19.22
C LEU A 484 9.22 -1.26 19.70
N ARG A 485 9.71 -2.39 19.22
CA ARG A 485 9.30 -3.73 19.64
C ARG A 485 10.51 -4.66 19.72
N ASP A 486 10.45 -5.60 20.63
CA ASP A 486 11.46 -6.63 20.85
C ASP A 486 11.28 -7.84 19.90
N GLU A 487 12.07 -8.90 20.12
CA GLU A 487 12.00 -10.14 19.33
C GLU A 487 10.69 -10.92 19.52
N SER A 488 10.00 -10.71 20.66
CA SER A 488 8.67 -11.25 20.90
C SER A 488 7.56 -10.49 20.15
N GLY A 489 7.91 -9.39 19.48
CA GLY A 489 6.99 -8.50 18.79
C GLY A 489 6.25 -7.52 19.69
N GLN A 490 6.58 -7.46 20.99
CA GLN A 490 5.95 -6.58 21.97
C GLN A 490 6.72 -5.26 22.10
N CYS A 491 5.98 -4.18 22.39
CA CYS A 491 6.61 -2.90 22.75
C CYS A 491 6.96 -2.86 24.25
N SER A 492 7.33 -1.68 24.75
CA SER A 492 7.63 -1.45 26.19
C SER A 492 6.47 -1.80 27.14
N VAL A 493 5.26 -1.97 26.63
CA VAL A 493 4.09 -2.48 27.37
C VAL A 493 3.84 -3.93 26.96
N ARG A 494 4.00 -4.87 27.90
CA ARG A 494 3.76 -6.30 27.66
C ARG A 494 2.31 -6.53 27.24
N GLY A 495 2.09 -7.41 26.26
CA GLY A 495 0.78 -7.68 25.69
C GLY A 495 0.39 -6.73 24.56
N LEU A 496 1.22 -5.74 24.22
CA LEU A 496 0.94 -4.79 23.14
C LEU A 496 1.90 -5.03 21.96
N TYR A 497 1.36 -5.33 20.77
CA TYR A 497 2.08 -5.78 19.58
C TYR A 497 1.95 -4.76 18.44
N PRO A 498 2.88 -3.79 18.30
CA PRO A 498 2.87 -2.84 17.19
C PRO A 498 3.14 -3.54 15.86
N CYS A 499 2.30 -3.29 14.86
CA CYS A 499 2.49 -3.88 13.54
C CYS A 499 2.18 -2.93 12.37
N GLY A 500 2.65 -3.34 11.22
CA GLY A 500 2.31 -2.72 9.96
C GLY A 500 2.99 -1.38 9.72
N GLU A 501 2.37 -0.59 8.87
CA GLU A 501 2.94 0.68 8.42
C GLU A 501 2.94 1.74 9.53
N GLY A 502 1.88 1.81 10.33
CA GLY A 502 1.79 2.77 11.44
C GLY A 502 2.88 2.59 12.48
N ALA A 503 3.23 1.35 12.78
CA ALA A 503 4.33 1.03 13.69
C ALA A 503 5.72 1.16 13.04
N GLY A 504 5.81 1.47 11.75
CA GLY A 504 7.07 1.72 11.04
C GLY A 504 7.78 0.46 10.50
N TYR A 505 7.10 -0.69 10.43
CA TYR A 505 7.70 -1.98 10.01
C TYR A 505 7.28 -2.46 8.63
N ALA A 506 6.32 -1.81 7.99
CA ALA A 506 5.85 -2.15 6.66
C ALA A 506 5.61 -0.90 5.81
N GLY A 507 5.50 -1.09 4.49
CA GLY A 507 5.17 -0.03 3.55
C GLY A 507 4.34 -0.60 2.40
N GLY A 508 3.02 -0.74 2.60
CA GLY A 508 2.07 -1.23 1.63
C GLY A 508 1.25 -2.44 2.11
N ILE A 509 0.23 -2.80 1.34
CA ILE A 509 -0.82 -3.76 1.72
C ILE A 509 -0.23 -5.12 2.11
N LEU A 510 0.56 -5.74 1.22
CA LEU A 510 1.04 -7.11 1.41
C LEU A 510 2.03 -7.23 2.58
N SER A 511 2.96 -6.27 2.72
CA SER A 511 3.92 -6.27 3.83
C SER A 511 3.27 -5.97 5.17
N ALA A 512 2.26 -5.08 5.22
CA ALA A 512 1.50 -4.80 6.43
C ALA A 512 0.68 -6.01 6.86
N ALA A 513 0.02 -6.70 5.92
CA ALA A 513 -0.72 -7.93 6.18
C ALA A 513 0.20 -9.03 6.76
N ALA A 514 1.37 -9.26 6.14
CA ALA A 514 2.34 -10.25 6.62
C ALA A 514 2.87 -9.92 8.02
N ASP A 515 3.10 -8.64 8.32
CA ASP A 515 3.55 -8.21 9.65
C ASP A 515 2.46 -8.38 10.71
N GLY A 516 1.19 -8.09 10.37
CA GLY A 516 0.05 -8.39 11.23
C GLY A 516 -0.08 -9.87 11.55
N MET A 517 0.11 -10.76 10.54
CA MET A 517 0.12 -12.21 10.76
C MET A 517 1.23 -12.64 11.71
N ARG A 518 2.44 -12.04 11.63
CA ARG A 518 3.53 -12.32 12.58
C ARG A 518 3.15 -11.97 14.01
N CYS A 519 2.51 -10.82 14.22
CA CYS A 519 2.04 -10.44 15.55
C CYS A 519 0.96 -11.41 16.06
N ALA A 520 0.06 -11.86 15.20
CA ALA A 520 -0.96 -12.86 15.54
C ALA A 520 -0.34 -14.22 15.94
N GLU A 521 0.70 -14.65 15.22
CA GLU A 521 1.45 -15.88 15.56
C GLU A 521 2.12 -15.76 16.94
N LYS A 522 2.68 -14.60 17.27
CA LYS A 522 3.27 -14.35 18.59
C LYS A 522 2.23 -14.37 19.71
N ILE A 523 1.05 -13.84 19.47
CA ILE A 523 -0.07 -13.94 20.42
C ILE A 523 -0.50 -15.42 20.57
N TRP A 524 -0.62 -16.16 19.47
CA TRP A 524 -0.94 -17.58 19.50
C TRP A 524 0.06 -18.39 20.33
N GLU A 525 1.37 -18.12 20.18
CA GLU A 525 2.45 -18.76 20.97
C GLU A 525 2.19 -18.61 22.49
N VAL A 526 1.71 -17.45 22.94
CA VAL A 526 1.38 -17.22 24.37
C VAL A 526 0.18 -18.06 24.84
N TYR A 527 -0.81 -18.27 23.99
CA TYR A 527 -2.00 -19.06 24.35
C TYR A 527 -1.79 -20.57 24.15
N SER A 528 -0.75 -20.99 23.43
CA SER A 528 -0.43 -22.42 23.18
C SER A 528 0.50 -23.04 24.21
N GLY A 529 1.21 -22.24 25.01
CA GLY A 529 2.10 -22.66 26.09
C GLY A 529 1.41 -22.63 27.43
#